data_0dd8a40a6d49dc3edeb45f6ddb095191
#
_entry.id   0dd8a40a6d49dc3edeb45f6ddb095191
#
_cell.length_a   1.000
_cell.length_b   1.000
_cell.length_c   1.000
_cell.angle_alpha   90.00
_cell.angle_beta   90.00
_cell.angle_gamma   90.00
#
_symmetry.space_group_name_H-M   'P 1'
#
loop_
_entity.id
_entity.type
_entity.pdbx_description
1 polymer ?
#
loop_
_entity_poly.entity_id
_entity_poly.type
_entity_poly.pdbx_seq_one_letter_code
_entity_poly.pdbx_strand_id
1 'polypeptide(L)'
;MYFPRGGMRALPDALAAAAEAAGVQFRYGSLVTALERSGARICAVRTADGERVACDAVVLATELQTAYRLLGRSPWRPVPLRPSPSAVVLHLGIRRPRPEQAHHTISFGAAWRDTFRQIIDDGRPMSDPSLLITRPTASDPGLAPPGRDLLYILAPAPNLDAGPADWDATGGAYADQLISTVSDRLMPGLVDEIETSQLITPADWARQGLVAGTPFSYAHSLWQTGPFRPGNLPRGADNAVLAGCGTVPGVGVPTALISGRLAADRVTGAPPARATRVIDTRAGAVS
;
A
#
# COMPACT_ATOMS: atom_id res chain seq x y z
N MET A 1 14.80 11.21 -3.91
CA MET A 1 13.85 10.09 -4.08
C MET A 1 14.36 9.26 -5.24
N TYR A 2 14.31 7.92 -5.15
CA TYR A 2 14.77 7.03 -6.22
C TYR A 2 13.56 6.30 -6.79
N PHE A 3 13.55 6.08 -8.10
CA PHE A 3 12.54 5.31 -8.80
C PHE A 3 13.25 4.10 -9.45
N PRO A 4 12.78 2.86 -9.22
CA PRO A 4 13.44 1.68 -9.75
C PRO A 4 13.22 1.59 -11.27
N ARG A 5 14.25 1.18 -12.01
CA ARG A 5 14.12 0.87 -13.43
C ARG A 5 13.18 -0.34 -13.59
N GLY A 6 12.27 -0.28 -14.55
CA GLY A 6 11.19 -1.25 -14.74
C GLY A 6 9.96 -0.97 -13.88
N GLY A 7 9.91 0.20 -13.20
CA GLY A 7 8.78 0.62 -12.37
C GLY A 7 8.78 0.01 -10.97
N MET A 8 7.76 0.34 -10.19
CA MET A 8 7.65 -0.12 -8.79
C MET A 8 7.55 -1.64 -8.63
N ARG A 9 7.08 -2.34 -9.65
CA ARG A 9 7.00 -3.81 -9.65
C ARG A 9 8.37 -4.48 -9.61
N ALA A 10 9.40 -3.85 -10.16
CA ALA A 10 10.76 -4.38 -10.13
C ALA A 10 11.27 -4.68 -8.70
N LEU A 11 10.77 -3.96 -7.68
CA LEU A 11 11.18 -4.19 -6.30
C LEU A 11 10.66 -5.53 -5.73
N PRO A 12 9.35 -5.82 -5.73
CA PRO A 12 8.87 -7.13 -5.27
C PRO A 12 9.38 -8.29 -6.15
N ASP A 13 9.52 -8.10 -7.47
CA ASP A 13 10.06 -9.13 -8.37
C ASP A 13 11.52 -9.48 -8.01
N ALA A 14 12.35 -8.48 -7.74
CA ALA A 14 13.74 -8.71 -7.30
C ALA A 14 13.83 -9.41 -5.92
N LEU A 15 12.93 -9.06 -4.99
CA LEU A 15 12.85 -9.73 -3.69
C LEU A 15 12.38 -11.17 -3.83
N ALA A 16 11.40 -11.44 -4.69
CA ALA A 16 10.94 -12.79 -4.97
C ALA A 16 12.04 -13.64 -5.57
N ALA A 17 12.74 -13.14 -6.60
CA ALA A 17 13.86 -13.85 -7.21
C ALA A 17 15.00 -14.15 -6.22
N ALA A 18 15.32 -13.20 -5.34
CA ALA A 18 16.31 -13.41 -4.30
C ALA A 18 15.87 -14.47 -3.27
N ALA A 19 14.58 -14.49 -2.92
CA ALA A 19 14.02 -15.48 -2.01
C ALA A 19 14.03 -16.88 -2.63
N GLU A 20 13.65 -17.02 -3.92
CA GLU A 20 13.73 -18.28 -4.66
C GLU A 20 15.15 -18.81 -4.73
N ALA A 21 16.12 -17.93 -5.03
CA ALA A 21 17.54 -18.29 -5.03
C ALA A 21 18.04 -18.75 -3.65
N ALA A 22 17.41 -18.30 -2.56
CA ALA A 22 17.65 -18.74 -1.19
C ALA A 22 16.85 -19.99 -0.80
N GLY A 23 16.11 -20.62 -1.72
CA GLY A 23 15.36 -21.86 -1.50
C GLY A 23 13.92 -21.66 -1.01
N VAL A 24 13.38 -20.44 -1.05
CA VAL A 24 11.97 -20.19 -0.72
C VAL A 24 11.08 -20.76 -1.82
N GLN A 25 10.02 -21.45 -1.44
CA GLN A 25 8.99 -21.94 -2.35
C GLN A 25 7.77 -21.03 -2.29
N PHE A 26 7.39 -20.45 -3.43
CA PHE A 26 6.16 -19.68 -3.58
C PHE A 26 5.00 -20.56 -4.01
N ARG A 27 3.86 -20.41 -3.36
CA ARG A 27 2.60 -21.08 -3.69
C ARG A 27 1.53 -20.03 -3.91
N TYR A 28 1.46 -19.54 -5.14
CA TYR A 28 0.43 -18.57 -5.54
C TYR A 28 -0.94 -19.23 -5.66
N GLY A 29 -2.00 -18.45 -5.51
CA GLY A 29 -3.37 -18.97 -5.59
C GLY A 29 -3.80 -19.83 -4.40
N SER A 30 -2.97 -19.97 -3.37
CA SER A 30 -3.22 -20.80 -2.18
C SER A 30 -3.71 -19.95 -1.02
N LEU A 31 -5.02 -19.75 -0.91
CA LEU A 31 -5.64 -18.96 0.16
C LEU A 31 -5.59 -19.73 1.49
N VAL A 32 -4.89 -19.19 2.48
CA VAL A 32 -4.90 -19.72 3.84
C VAL A 32 -6.20 -19.31 4.55
N THR A 33 -6.95 -20.29 5.01
CA THR A 33 -8.26 -20.11 5.65
C THR A 33 -8.25 -20.35 7.15
N ALA A 34 -7.30 -21.15 7.66
CA ALA A 34 -7.20 -21.47 9.08
C ALA A 34 -5.76 -21.73 9.54
N LEU A 35 -5.55 -21.56 10.85
CA LEU A 35 -4.33 -21.92 11.56
C LEU A 35 -4.65 -23.05 12.55
N GLU A 36 -3.96 -24.17 12.44
CA GLU A 36 -4.06 -25.26 13.40
C GLU A 36 -3.16 -25.00 14.60
N ARG A 37 -3.65 -25.28 15.78
CA ARG A 37 -2.97 -24.98 17.04
C ARG A 37 -2.81 -26.18 17.94
N SER A 38 -1.74 -26.21 18.68
CA SER A 38 -1.54 -27.03 19.88
C SER A 38 -1.20 -26.08 21.03
N GLY A 39 -2.18 -25.76 21.87
CA GLY A 39 -2.05 -24.71 22.88
C GLY A 39 -1.86 -23.33 22.26
N ALA A 40 -0.79 -22.65 22.65
CA ALA A 40 -0.38 -21.35 22.11
C ALA A 40 0.45 -21.45 20.83
N ARG A 41 0.87 -22.66 20.44
CA ARG A 41 1.71 -22.88 19.26
C ARG A 41 0.87 -23.18 18.03
N ILE A 42 1.19 -22.55 16.90
CA ILE A 42 0.64 -22.88 15.58
C ILE A 42 1.49 -24.02 15.01
N CYS A 43 0.84 -25.11 14.59
CA CYS A 43 1.51 -26.30 14.09
C CYS A 43 1.31 -26.54 12.58
N ALA A 44 0.29 -25.92 11.99
CA ALA A 44 0.07 -25.99 10.55
C ALA A 44 -0.84 -24.83 10.08
N VAL A 45 -0.84 -24.59 8.78
CA VAL A 45 -1.83 -23.77 8.09
C VAL A 45 -2.70 -24.65 7.22
N ARG A 46 -3.97 -24.26 6.99
CA ARG A 46 -4.89 -24.90 6.03
C ARG A 46 -5.24 -23.93 4.93
N THR A 47 -5.24 -24.42 3.74
CA THR A 47 -5.64 -23.68 2.54
C THR A 47 -7.10 -23.97 2.17
N ALA A 48 -7.67 -23.14 1.29
CA ALA A 48 -9.07 -23.26 0.88
C ALA A 48 -9.36 -24.55 0.09
N ASP A 49 -8.37 -25.12 -0.58
CA ASP A 49 -8.41 -26.39 -1.30
C ASP A 49 -8.21 -27.61 -0.37
N GLY A 50 -8.07 -27.38 0.94
CA GLY A 50 -7.97 -28.41 1.96
C GLY A 50 -6.56 -28.91 2.26
N GLU A 51 -5.54 -28.37 1.61
CA GLU A 51 -4.15 -28.75 1.90
C GLU A 51 -3.77 -28.33 3.33
N ARG A 52 -2.97 -29.16 3.97
CA ARG A 52 -2.40 -28.93 5.29
C ARG A 52 -0.88 -28.79 5.18
N VAL A 53 -0.36 -27.61 5.51
CA VAL A 53 1.08 -27.36 5.51
C VAL A 53 1.56 -27.20 6.95
N ALA A 54 2.36 -28.15 7.43
CA ALA A 54 2.98 -28.09 8.76
C ALA A 54 4.01 -26.96 8.83
N CYS A 55 4.12 -26.30 9.99
CA CYS A 55 5.07 -25.22 10.17
C CYS A 55 5.58 -25.11 11.62
N ASP A 56 6.81 -24.69 11.78
CA ASP A 56 7.44 -24.38 13.07
C ASP A 56 7.18 -22.95 13.51
N ALA A 57 7.02 -22.04 12.56
CA ALA A 57 6.67 -20.65 12.76
C ALA A 57 5.81 -20.16 11.61
N VAL A 58 5.03 -19.09 11.84
CA VAL A 58 4.22 -18.44 10.82
C VAL A 58 4.41 -16.93 10.83
N VAL A 59 4.68 -16.35 9.66
CA VAL A 59 4.66 -14.90 9.47
C VAL A 59 3.37 -14.54 8.74
N LEU A 60 2.54 -13.73 9.39
CA LEU A 60 1.28 -13.23 8.84
C LEU A 60 1.53 -11.84 8.25
N ALA A 61 1.74 -11.79 6.93
CA ALA A 61 1.96 -10.55 6.17
C ALA A 61 0.68 -10.04 5.48
N THR A 62 -0.47 -10.57 5.87
CA THR A 62 -1.79 -10.13 5.42
C THR A 62 -2.21 -8.83 6.14
N GLU A 63 -3.33 -8.23 5.70
CA GLU A 63 -3.95 -7.15 6.48
C GLU A 63 -4.11 -7.56 7.94
N LEU A 64 -3.88 -6.60 8.85
CA LEU A 64 -3.86 -6.86 10.29
C LEU A 64 -5.17 -7.49 10.79
N GLN A 65 -6.30 -7.03 10.27
CA GLN A 65 -7.62 -7.59 10.60
C GLN A 65 -7.73 -9.06 10.18
N THR A 66 -7.25 -9.39 8.99
CA THR A 66 -7.22 -10.77 8.49
C THR A 66 -6.28 -11.64 9.33
N ALA A 67 -5.11 -11.13 9.69
CA ALA A 67 -4.18 -11.84 10.57
C ALA A 67 -4.81 -12.17 11.93
N TYR A 68 -5.47 -11.21 12.56
CA TYR A 68 -6.15 -11.44 13.84
C TYR A 68 -7.37 -12.36 13.72
N ARG A 69 -8.10 -12.31 12.61
CA ARG A 69 -9.18 -13.27 12.33
C ARG A 69 -8.64 -14.69 12.23
N LEU A 70 -7.55 -14.92 11.49
CA LEU A 70 -6.88 -16.22 11.41
C LEU A 70 -6.38 -16.69 12.78
N LEU A 71 -5.91 -15.78 13.61
CA LEU A 71 -5.50 -16.05 14.98
C LEU A 71 -6.68 -16.34 15.92
N GLY A 72 -7.93 -16.12 15.50
CA GLY A 72 -9.13 -16.27 16.35
C GLY A 72 -9.11 -15.30 17.54
N ARG A 73 -8.57 -14.10 17.37
CA ARG A 73 -8.37 -13.12 18.44
C ARG A 73 -8.62 -11.72 17.92
N SER A 74 -8.64 -10.74 18.84
CA SER A 74 -8.63 -9.32 18.53
C SER A 74 -7.37 -8.68 19.09
N PRO A 75 -6.85 -7.60 18.47
CA PRO A 75 -5.76 -6.83 19.06
C PRO A 75 -6.22 -6.27 20.40
N TRP A 76 -5.47 -6.59 21.47
CA TRP A 76 -5.74 -5.95 22.76
C TRP A 76 -5.29 -4.50 22.71
N ARG A 77 -6.23 -3.57 22.83
CA ARG A 77 -5.96 -2.12 22.81
C ARG A 77 -6.98 -1.38 23.65
N PRO A 78 -6.55 -0.32 24.37
CA PRO A 78 -7.48 0.54 25.09
C PRO A 78 -8.34 1.41 24.17
N VAL A 79 -7.88 1.66 22.93
CA VAL A 79 -8.57 2.47 21.93
C VAL A 79 -8.70 1.66 20.64
N PRO A 80 -9.91 1.60 20.04
CA PRO A 80 -10.11 0.94 18.74
C PRO A 80 -9.20 1.50 17.66
N LEU A 81 -8.75 0.63 16.77
CA LEU A 81 -8.00 1.04 15.58
C LEU A 81 -8.94 1.75 14.58
N ARG A 82 -8.52 2.91 14.12
CA ARG A 82 -9.21 3.66 13.06
C ARG A 82 -8.50 3.45 11.74
N PRO A 83 -9.20 3.00 10.68
CA PRO A 83 -8.63 2.96 9.34
C PRO A 83 -8.16 4.34 8.87
N SER A 84 -7.14 4.36 8.04
CA SER A 84 -6.70 5.57 7.36
C SER A 84 -7.75 6.04 6.36
N PRO A 85 -7.81 7.34 5.98
CA PRO A 85 -8.43 7.72 4.73
C PRO A 85 -7.93 6.84 3.58
N SER A 86 -8.74 6.70 2.55
CA SER A 86 -8.44 5.91 1.36
C SER A 86 -7.87 6.77 0.23
N ALA A 87 -7.82 6.20 -0.95
CA ALA A 87 -7.47 6.89 -2.19
C ALA A 87 -8.28 6.35 -3.36
N VAL A 88 -8.63 7.25 -4.27
CA VAL A 88 -8.96 6.91 -5.66
C VAL A 88 -7.70 7.03 -6.48
N VAL A 89 -7.45 6.04 -7.32
CA VAL A 89 -6.29 5.98 -8.20
C VAL A 89 -6.76 5.83 -9.64
N LEU A 90 -6.17 6.66 -10.51
CA LEU A 90 -6.33 6.57 -11.95
C LEU A 90 -4.97 6.24 -12.58
N HIS A 91 -4.92 5.17 -13.35
CA HIS A 91 -3.84 4.90 -14.27
C HIS A 91 -4.29 5.30 -15.66
N LEU A 92 -3.54 6.16 -16.33
CA LEU A 92 -3.86 6.64 -17.67
C LEU A 92 -2.70 6.35 -18.61
N GLY A 93 -2.99 5.74 -19.74
CA GLY A 93 -2.11 5.73 -20.91
C GLY A 93 -2.53 6.84 -21.85
N ILE A 94 -1.60 7.72 -22.22
CA ILE A 94 -1.88 8.89 -23.05
C ILE A 94 -1.08 8.89 -24.36
N ARG A 95 -1.71 9.46 -25.38
CA ARG A 95 -1.26 9.43 -26.77
C ARG A 95 0.01 10.24 -27.03
N ARG A 96 0.29 11.23 -26.20
CA ARG A 96 1.43 12.14 -26.37
C ARG A 96 2.27 12.23 -25.11
N PRO A 97 3.62 12.23 -25.24
CA PRO A 97 4.48 12.54 -24.11
C PRO A 97 4.27 13.95 -23.58
N ARG A 98 4.35 14.08 -22.26
CA ARG A 98 4.23 15.36 -21.53
C ARG A 98 5.57 15.72 -20.85
N PRO A 99 6.62 16.04 -21.62
CA PRO A 99 7.98 16.26 -21.09
C PRO A 99 8.07 17.41 -20.08
N GLU A 100 7.13 18.36 -20.15
CA GLU A 100 7.00 19.48 -19.20
C GLU A 100 6.57 19.02 -17.79
N GLN A 101 5.97 17.84 -17.67
CA GLN A 101 5.54 17.32 -16.37
C GLN A 101 6.69 16.60 -15.66
N ALA A 102 6.94 16.98 -14.41
CA ALA A 102 7.91 16.30 -13.56
C ALA A 102 7.49 14.87 -13.26
N HIS A 103 8.43 14.05 -12.78
CA HIS A 103 8.11 12.68 -12.33
C HIS A 103 7.00 12.66 -11.27
N HIS A 104 7.05 13.58 -10.29
CA HIS A 104 6.00 13.80 -9.32
C HIS A 104 5.57 15.27 -9.34
N THR A 105 4.28 15.50 -9.43
CA THR A 105 3.65 16.81 -9.31
C THR A 105 2.55 16.73 -8.28
N ILE A 106 2.50 17.66 -7.33
CA ILE A 106 1.40 17.80 -6.39
C ILE A 106 0.61 19.05 -6.77
N SER A 107 -0.67 18.85 -7.05
CA SER A 107 -1.62 19.94 -7.31
C SER A 107 -2.52 20.12 -6.09
N PHE A 108 -2.40 21.24 -5.42
CA PHE A 108 -3.27 21.55 -4.28
C PHE A 108 -4.55 22.25 -4.75
N GLY A 109 -5.69 21.83 -4.18
CA GLY A 109 -6.93 22.59 -4.25
C GLY A 109 -6.84 23.85 -3.37
N ALA A 110 -7.61 24.89 -3.70
CA ALA A 110 -7.69 26.13 -2.92
C ALA A 110 -8.35 25.89 -1.54
N ALA A 111 -9.32 24.98 -1.48
CA ALA A 111 -10.11 24.65 -0.30
C ALA A 111 -9.54 23.47 0.51
N TRP A 112 -8.21 23.33 0.62
CA TRP A 112 -7.56 22.14 1.18
C TRP A 112 -8.04 21.76 2.60
N ARG A 113 -8.36 22.72 3.47
CA ARG A 113 -8.88 22.44 4.81
C ARG A 113 -10.26 21.80 4.77
N ASP A 114 -11.14 22.31 3.91
CA ASP A 114 -12.50 21.78 3.75
C ASP A 114 -12.46 20.39 3.10
N THR A 115 -11.56 20.18 2.15
CA THR A 115 -11.42 18.87 1.51
C THR A 115 -10.94 17.79 2.48
N PHE A 116 -10.04 18.11 3.42
CA PHE A 116 -9.67 17.17 4.49
C PHE A 116 -10.85 16.85 5.39
N ARG A 117 -11.66 17.83 5.77
CA ARG A 117 -12.89 17.59 6.55
C ARG A 117 -13.86 16.69 5.77
N GLN A 118 -14.04 16.94 4.48
CA GLN A 118 -14.90 16.11 3.63
C GLN A 118 -14.51 14.64 3.66
N ILE A 119 -13.23 14.32 3.52
CA ILE A 119 -12.78 12.92 3.47
C ILE A 119 -12.65 12.25 4.84
N ILE A 120 -12.40 13.00 5.92
CA ILE A 120 -12.15 12.46 7.25
C ILE A 120 -13.41 12.45 8.12
N ASP A 121 -14.17 13.54 8.10
CA ASP A 121 -15.30 13.75 9.01
C ASP A 121 -16.64 13.54 8.31
N ASP A 122 -16.80 14.04 7.07
CA ASP A 122 -18.07 13.98 6.34
C ASP A 122 -18.22 12.69 5.52
N GLY A 123 -17.13 11.95 5.30
CA GLY A 123 -17.13 10.72 4.49
C GLY A 123 -17.49 10.92 3.02
N ARG A 124 -17.15 12.07 2.46
CA ARG A 124 -17.48 12.46 1.06
C ARG A 124 -16.21 12.68 0.24
N PRO A 125 -16.27 12.42 -1.09
CA PRO A 125 -15.20 12.82 -2.02
C PRO A 125 -14.91 14.32 -1.94
N MET A 126 -13.67 14.70 -2.28
CA MET A 126 -13.24 16.11 -2.30
C MET A 126 -13.95 16.88 -3.40
N SER A 127 -14.53 18.04 -3.06
CA SER A 127 -15.15 18.97 -4.03
C SER A 127 -14.10 19.77 -4.82
N ASP A 128 -12.93 20.01 -4.22
CA ASP A 128 -11.78 20.71 -4.81
C ASP A 128 -10.51 19.88 -4.56
N PRO A 129 -10.27 18.81 -5.39
CA PRO A 129 -9.31 17.80 -5.06
C PRO A 129 -7.86 18.30 -5.09
N SER A 130 -7.12 17.90 -4.05
CA SER A 130 -5.65 17.91 -4.05
C SER A 130 -5.15 16.57 -4.57
N LEU A 131 -4.22 16.60 -5.53
CA LEU A 131 -3.82 15.45 -6.33
C LEU A 131 -2.32 15.24 -6.30
N LEU A 132 -1.90 13.97 -6.25
CA LEU A 132 -0.56 13.57 -6.61
C LEU A 132 -0.58 12.97 -8.02
N ILE A 133 0.15 13.56 -8.93
CA ILE A 133 0.34 13.07 -10.28
C ILE A 133 1.76 12.53 -10.41
N THR A 134 1.90 11.29 -10.83
CA THR A 134 3.20 10.66 -11.12
C THR A 134 3.27 10.31 -12.59
N ARG A 135 4.34 10.73 -13.25
CA ARG A 135 4.70 10.37 -14.63
C ARG A 135 5.94 9.47 -14.58
N PRO A 136 5.77 8.14 -14.48
CA PRO A 136 6.89 7.23 -14.31
C PRO A 136 7.84 7.20 -15.52
N THR A 137 7.31 7.45 -16.70
CA THR A 137 8.07 7.57 -17.97
C THR A 137 9.08 8.72 -17.98
N ALA A 138 8.93 9.72 -17.09
CA ALA A 138 9.95 10.76 -16.90
C ALA A 138 11.30 10.20 -16.41
N SER A 139 11.28 9.11 -15.65
CA SER A 139 12.49 8.46 -15.14
C SER A 139 12.83 7.17 -15.90
N ASP A 140 11.84 6.51 -16.48
CA ASP A 140 11.99 5.27 -17.25
C ASP A 140 11.08 5.30 -18.48
N PRO A 141 11.56 5.84 -19.61
CA PRO A 141 10.76 5.91 -20.84
C PRO A 141 10.30 4.56 -21.38
N GLY A 142 10.98 3.47 -21.01
CA GLY A 142 10.62 2.10 -21.43
C GLY A 142 9.33 1.56 -20.82
N LEU A 143 8.71 2.27 -19.88
CA LEU A 143 7.43 1.87 -19.28
C LEU A 143 6.21 2.13 -20.17
N ALA A 144 6.36 2.89 -21.24
CA ALA A 144 5.32 3.12 -22.24
C ALA A 144 5.81 2.78 -23.64
N PRO A 145 4.93 2.47 -24.60
CA PRO A 145 5.28 2.36 -26.00
C PRO A 145 5.89 3.65 -26.55
N PRO A 146 6.73 3.61 -27.59
CA PRO A 146 7.30 4.81 -28.18
C PRO A 146 6.24 5.84 -28.56
N GLY A 147 6.46 7.10 -28.17
CA GLY A 147 5.52 8.20 -28.42
C GLY A 147 4.28 8.23 -27.52
N ARG A 148 4.23 7.41 -26.50
CA ARG A 148 3.18 7.36 -25.48
C ARG A 148 3.73 7.77 -24.11
N ASP A 149 2.81 8.06 -23.17
CA ASP A 149 3.16 8.40 -21.81
C ASP A 149 2.21 7.74 -20.80
N LEU A 150 2.62 7.65 -19.55
CA LEU A 150 1.84 7.10 -18.46
C LEU A 150 1.65 8.14 -17.37
N LEU A 151 0.43 8.23 -16.85
CA LEU A 151 0.12 9.01 -15.67
C LEU A 151 -0.52 8.11 -14.61
N TYR A 152 -0.07 8.29 -13.38
CA TYR A 152 -0.70 7.76 -12.18
C TYR A 152 -1.20 8.96 -11.37
N ILE A 153 -2.52 9.07 -11.20
CA ILE A 153 -3.17 10.16 -10.47
C ILE A 153 -3.76 9.57 -9.20
N LEU A 154 -3.37 10.11 -8.06
CA LEU A 154 -3.91 9.72 -6.75
C LEU A 154 -4.65 10.90 -6.14
N ALA A 155 -5.92 10.67 -5.79
CA ALA A 155 -6.75 11.58 -5.02
C ALA A 155 -7.06 10.94 -3.66
N PRO A 156 -6.74 11.60 -2.53
CA PRO A 156 -7.24 11.17 -1.23
C PRO A 156 -8.77 11.05 -1.25
N ALA A 157 -9.29 10.02 -0.58
CA ALA A 157 -10.72 9.71 -0.56
C ALA A 157 -11.15 9.23 0.83
N PRO A 158 -12.45 9.33 1.19
CA PRO A 158 -12.94 8.70 2.40
C PRO A 158 -12.77 7.18 2.30
N ASN A 159 -12.47 6.54 3.42
CA ASN A 159 -12.59 5.09 3.53
C ASN A 159 -14.07 4.70 3.69
N LEU A 160 -14.38 3.42 3.56
CA LEU A 160 -15.76 2.92 3.58
C LEU A 160 -16.44 3.00 4.96
N ASP A 161 -15.70 3.17 6.05
CA ASP A 161 -16.25 3.37 7.38
C ASP A 161 -16.59 4.84 7.67
N ALA A 162 -16.05 5.79 6.88
CA ALA A 162 -16.20 7.22 7.12
C ALA A 162 -17.55 7.77 6.65
N GLY A 163 -18.24 7.11 5.71
CA GLY A 163 -19.49 7.62 5.18
C GLY A 163 -20.12 6.76 4.09
N PRO A 164 -21.29 7.14 3.60
CA PRO A 164 -22.14 6.33 2.71
C PRO A 164 -21.74 6.44 1.22
N ALA A 165 -20.50 6.75 0.88
CA ALA A 165 -20.07 6.89 -0.50
C ALA A 165 -20.23 5.57 -1.27
N ASP A 166 -21.15 5.55 -2.24
CA ASP A 166 -21.32 4.44 -3.18
C ASP A 166 -20.34 4.61 -4.36
N TRP A 167 -19.17 4.01 -4.21
CA TRP A 167 -18.10 4.09 -5.20
C TRP A 167 -18.38 3.30 -6.47
N ASP A 168 -19.23 2.28 -6.41
CA ASP A 168 -19.64 1.53 -7.60
C ASP A 168 -20.56 2.38 -8.49
N ALA A 169 -21.41 3.21 -7.88
CA ALA A 169 -22.29 4.12 -8.60
C ALA A 169 -21.60 5.44 -9.01
N THR A 170 -20.71 5.99 -8.17
CA THR A 170 -20.21 7.37 -8.33
C THR A 170 -18.74 7.45 -8.77
N GLY A 171 -18.01 6.35 -8.70
CA GLY A 171 -16.57 6.33 -8.97
C GLY A 171 -16.21 6.80 -10.38
N GLY A 172 -16.98 6.44 -11.40
CA GLY A 172 -16.77 6.90 -12.77
C GLY A 172 -16.89 8.41 -12.93
N ALA A 173 -17.98 8.99 -12.43
CA ALA A 173 -18.18 10.45 -12.47
C ALA A 173 -17.08 11.20 -11.68
N TYR A 174 -16.62 10.63 -10.56
CA TYR A 174 -15.51 11.21 -9.81
C TYR A 174 -14.19 11.12 -10.59
N ALA A 175 -13.94 10.03 -11.30
CA ALA A 175 -12.77 9.89 -12.18
C ALA A 175 -12.77 10.98 -13.28
N ASP A 176 -13.92 11.22 -13.93
CA ASP A 176 -14.06 12.27 -14.94
C ASP A 176 -13.78 13.66 -14.35
N GLN A 177 -14.27 13.93 -13.14
CA GLN A 177 -13.96 15.17 -12.41
C GLN A 177 -12.45 15.31 -12.14
N LEU A 178 -11.77 14.24 -11.73
CA LEU A 178 -10.33 14.27 -11.47
C LEU A 178 -9.54 14.53 -12.77
N ILE A 179 -9.91 13.87 -13.86
CA ILE A 179 -9.28 14.07 -15.18
C ILE A 179 -9.47 15.50 -15.66
N SER A 180 -10.70 16.03 -15.59
CA SER A 180 -10.97 17.43 -15.92
C SER A 180 -10.15 18.39 -15.05
N THR A 181 -10.07 18.14 -13.74
CA THR A 181 -9.27 18.97 -12.82
C THR A 181 -7.80 18.99 -13.21
N VAL A 182 -7.23 17.84 -13.61
CA VAL A 182 -5.83 17.78 -14.07
C VAL A 182 -5.67 18.47 -15.41
N SER A 183 -6.63 18.30 -16.33
CA SER A 183 -6.64 18.98 -17.62
C SER A 183 -6.65 20.50 -17.46
N ASP A 184 -7.54 21.01 -16.62
CA ASP A 184 -7.71 22.45 -16.42
C ASP A 184 -6.51 23.11 -15.70
N ARG A 185 -5.93 22.42 -14.72
CA ARG A 185 -4.89 22.99 -13.86
C ARG A 185 -3.47 22.81 -14.39
N LEU A 186 -3.18 21.68 -15.06
CA LEU A 186 -1.81 21.23 -15.32
C LEU A 186 -1.56 20.78 -16.76
N MET A 187 -2.54 20.15 -17.41
CA MET A 187 -2.32 19.46 -18.68
C MET A 187 -3.47 19.74 -19.65
N PRO A 188 -3.58 20.97 -20.21
CA PRO A 188 -4.65 21.29 -21.16
C PRO A 188 -4.75 20.26 -22.29
N GLY A 189 -5.98 19.80 -22.56
CA GLY A 189 -6.28 18.79 -23.59
C GLY A 189 -6.01 17.35 -23.18
N LEU A 190 -5.74 17.06 -21.90
CA LEU A 190 -5.50 15.69 -21.40
C LEU A 190 -6.66 14.76 -21.74
N VAL A 191 -7.90 15.23 -21.62
CA VAL A 191 -9.12 14.42 -21.87
C VAL A 191 -9.08 13.75 -23.24
N ASP A 192 -8.66 14.50 -24.28
CA ASP A 192 -8.63 14.03 -25.68
C ASP A 192 -7.44 13.10 -25.96
N GLU A 193 -6.47 13.03 -25.05
CA GLU A 193 -5.25 12.26 -25.23
C GLU A 193 -5.28 10.89 -24.56
N ILE A 194 -6.30 10.61 -23.75
CA ILE A 194 -6.41 9.33 -23.04
C ILE A 194 -6.73 8.22 -24.03
N GLU A 195 -5.87 7.18 -24.10
CA GLU A 195 -6.09 5.97 -24.89
C GLU A 195 -6.59 4.81 -24.06
N THR A 196 -6.15 4.75 -22.79
CA THR A 196 -6.57 3.73 -21.85
C THR A 196 -6.61 4.29 -20.45
N SER A 197 -7.54 3.77 -19.65
CA SER A 197 -7.69 4.19 -18.25
C SER A 197 -8.05 3.00 -17.37
N GLN A 198 -7.56 3.03 -16.13
CA GLN A 198 -7.98 2.12 -15.08
C GLN A 198 -8.27 2.92 -13.83
N LEU A 199 -9.48 2.79 -13.32
CA LEU A 199 -9.93 3.37 -12.06
C LEU A 199 -9.82 2.34 -10.96
N ILE A 200 -9.31 2.75 -9.80
CA ILE A 200 -9.30 1.98 -8.57
C ILE A 200 -9.90 2.85 -7.46
N THR A 201 -10.95 2.36 -6.85
CA THR A 201 -11.74 3.06 -5.83
C THR A 201 -11.56 2.43 -4.45
N PRO A 202 -12.05 3.04 -3.36
CA PRO A 202 -12.16 2.40 -2.06
C PRO A 202 -12.92 1.07 -2.07
N ALA A 203 -13.93 0.89 -2.93
CA ALA A 203 -14.62 -0.38 -3.09
C ALA A 203 -13.71 -1.46 -3.69
N ASP A 204 -12.85 -1.10 -4.65
CA ASP A 204 -11.87 -2.03 -5.22
C ASP A 204 -10.82 -2.45 -4.20
N TRP A 205 -10.33 -1.53 -3.39
CA TRP A 205 -9.41 -1.86 -2.30
C TRP A 205 -10.05 -2.82 -1.29
N ALA A 206 -11.33 -2.62 -0.95
CA ALA A 206 -12.06 -3.53 -0.07
C ALA A 206 -12.23 -4.92 -0.70
N ARG A 207 -12.52 -5.02 -2.00
CA ARG A 207 -12.59 -6.29 -2.74
C ARG A 207 -11.25 -7.05 -2.71
N GLN A 208 -10.14 -6.34 -2.62
CA GLN A 208 -8.80 -6.92 -2.42
C GLN A 208 -8.52 -7.31 -0.96
N GLY A 209 -9.49 -7.14 -0.05
CA GLY A 209 -9.37 -7.51 1.37
C GLY A 209 -8.70 -6.46 2.24
N LEU A 210 -8.53 -5.23 1.77
CA LEU A 210 -7.93 -4.14 2.55
C LEU A 210 -8.97 -3.53 3.50
N VAL A 211 -8.55 -3.25 4.73
CA VAL A 211 -9.42 -2.76 5.80
C VAL A 211 -10.12 -1.47 5.40
N ALA A 212 -11.44 -1.43 5.53
CA ALA A 212 -12.28 -0.28 5.19
C ALA A 212 -11.99 0.31 3.78
N GLY A 213 -11.49 -0.52 2.85
CA GLY A 213 -11.16 -0.09 1.51
C GLY A 213 -10.04 0.94 1.43
N THR A 214 -9.03 0.88 2.33
CA THR A 214 -7.88 1.77 2.27
C THR A 214 -6.57 1.02 2.02
N PRO A 215 -5.73 1.43 1.06
CA PRO A 215 -4.41 0.85 0.83
C PRO A 215 -3.38 1.29 1.89
N PHE A 216 -3.76 2.14 2.83
CA PHE A 216 -2.88 2.72 3.85
C PHE A 216 -3.07 2.10 5.23
N SER A 217 -3.86 1.00 5.34
CA SER A 217 -4.12 0.31 6.61
C SER A 217 -4.68 1.27 7.68
N TYR A 218 -4.10 1.31 8.88
CA TYR A 218 -4.58 2.14 9.98
C TYR A 218 -3.91 3.51 10.04
N ALA A 219 -4.68 4.53 10.42
CA ALA A 219 -4.25 5.92 10.48
C ALA A 219 -3.01 6.12 11.37
N HIS A 220 -2.20 7.13 11.04
CA HIS A 220 -1.03 7.53 11.82
C HIS A 220 -1.36 8.64 12.83
N SER A 221 -2.49 8.49 13.54
CA SER A 221 -2.78 9.37 14.68
C SER A 221 -1.83 9.06 15.84
N LEU A 222 -1.69 10.00 16.80
CA LEU A 222 -0.78 9.85 17.95
C LEU A 222 -0.96 8.49 18.67
N TRP A 223 -2.22 8.06 18.86
CA TRP A 223 -2.56 6.81 19.54
C TRP A 223 -2.45 5.55 18.69
N GLN A 224 -2.02 5.68 17.44
CA GLN A 224 -1.86 4.59 16.46
C GLN A 224 -0.49 4.58 15.78
N THR A 225 0.46 5.38 16.27
CA THR A 225 1.80 5.47 15.70
C THR A 225 2.87 5.19 16.75
N GLY A 226 4.10 4.94 16.30
CA GLY A 226 5.22 4.64 17.17
C GLY A 226 4.94 3.50 18.14
N PRO A 227 5.11 3.72 19.47
CA PRO A 227 4.88 2.68 20.49
C PRO A 227 3.41 2.25 20.61
N PHE A 228 2.50 3.05 20.09
CA PHE A 228 1.06 2.75 20.13
C PHE A 228 0.57 2.00 18.88
N ARG A 229 1.43 1.80 17.87
CA ARG A 229 1.08 0.96 16.73
C ARG A 229 1.11 -0.52 17.13
N PRO A 230 0.25 -1.39 16.56
CA PRO A 230 0.30 -2.82 16.83
C PRO A 230 1.71 -3.37 16.63
N GLY A 231 2.22 -4.05 17.65
CA GLY A 231 3.50 -4.75 17.58
C GLY A 231 3.45 -5.96 16.66
N ASN A 232 4.60 -6.49 16.30
CA ASN A 232 4.71 -7.66 15.42
C ASN A 232 4.59 -9.01 16.15
N LEU A 233 4.45 -9.05 17.48
CA LEU A 233 4.22 -10.27 18.25
C LEU A 233 2.76 -10.30 18.75
N PRO A 234 1.89 -11.10 18.13
CA PRO A 234 0.52 -11.23 18.57
C PRO A 234 0.45 -12.01 19.90
N ARG A 235 -0.42 -11.60 20.81
CA ARG A 235 -0.62 -12.31 22.08
C ARG A 235 -1.25 -13.68 21.85
N GLY A 236 -0.78 -14.69 22.58
CA GLY A 236 -1.34 -16.04 22.59
C GLY A 236 -1.09 -16.83 21.31
N ALA A 237 0.01 -16.52 20.63
CA ALA A 237 0.59 -17.32 19.57
C ALA A 237 2.11 -17.20 19.64
N ASP A 238 2.76 -18.21 20.21
CA ASP A 238 4.18 -18.12 20.60
C ASP A 238 5.14 -18.15 19.41
N ASN A 239 4.71 -18.70 18.28
CA ASN A 239 5.48 -18.84 17.05
C ASN A 239 4.84 -18.12 15.84
N ALA A 240 3.98 -17.13 16.10
CA ALA A 240 3.42 -16.26 15.06
C ALA A 240 4.05 -14.87 15.11
N VAL A 241 4.34 -14.32 13.95
CA VAL A 241 4.85 -12.96 13.80
C VAL A 241 4.01 -12.21 12.78
N LEU A 242 3.69 -10.93 13.05
CA LEU A 242 2.99 -10.06 12.13
C LEU A 242 4.00 -9.24 11.32
N ALA A 243 3.74 -9.05 10.03
CA ALA A 243 4.51 -8.17 9.15
C ALA A 243 3.58 -7.33 8.27
N GLY A 244 4.08 -6.22 7.73
CA GLY A 244 3.35 -5.37 6.80
C GLY A 244 2.94 -4.03 7.38
N CYS A 245 2.11 -3.30 6.63
CA CYS A 245 1.72 -1.91 6.92
C CYS A 245 0.87 -1.77 8.20
N GLY A 246 0.13 -2.80 8.60
CA GLY A 246 -0.75 -2.79 9.79
C GLY A 246 -0.01 -2.82 11.12
N THR A 247 1.26 -3.22 11.12
CA THR A 247 2.10 -3.34 12.32
C THR A 247 3.27 -2.34 12.28
N VAL A 248 4.11 -2.35 13.33
CA VAL A 248 5.32 -1.51 13.36
C VAL A 248 6.29 -1.89 12.22
N PRO A 249 7.00 -0.90 11.60
CA PRO A 249 6.99 0.54 11.88
C PRO A 249 5.81 1.30 11.28
N GLY A 250 5.11 0.78 10.27
CA GLY A 250 3.94 1.42 9.68
C GLY A 250 3.87 1.37 8.15
N VAL A 251 3.12 2.31 7.57
CA VAL A 251 2.82 2.37 6.14
C VAL A 251 3.99 2.93 5.35
N GLY A 252 4.18 2.39 4.15
CA GLY A 252 5.19 2.81 3.18
C GLY A 252 6.12 1.67 2.77
N VAL A 253 6.70 1.76 1.58
CA VAL A 253 7.62 0.72 1.06
C VAL A 253 8.81 0.49 1.99
N PRO A 254 9.55 1.53 2.45
CA PRO A 254 10.68 1.33 3.35
C PRO A 254 10.27 0.69 4.68
N THR A 255 9.15 1.12 5.25
CA THR A 255 8.65 0.61 6.53
C THR A 255 8.11 -0.81 6.41
N ALA A 256 7.49 -1.18 5.29
CA ALA A 256 7.08 -2.56 5.01
C ALA A 256 8.30 -3.50 4.91
N LEU A 257 9.37 -3.08 4.24
CA LEU A 257 10.63 -3.84 4.19
C LEU A 257 11.27 -4.01 5.57
N ILE A 258 11.29 -2.95 6.38
CA ILE A 258 11.77 -3.01 7.76
C ILE A 258 10.90 -3.96 8.58
N SER A 259 9.58 -3.94 8.41
CA SER A 259 8.65 -4.86 9.08
C SER A 259 8.95 -6.32 8.73
N GLY A 260 9.22 -6.61 7.46
CA GLY A 260 9.63 -7.95 6.99
C GLY A 260 10.94 -8.40 7.65
N ARG A 261 11.94 -7.52 7.72
CA ARG A 261 13.21 -7.82 8.41
C ARG A 261 13.00 -8.09 9.89
N LEU A 262 12.23 -7.25 10.59
CA LEU A 262 11.91 -7.47 12.00
C LEU A 262 11.19 -8.81 12.22
N ALA A 263 10.33 -9.23 11.31
CA ALA A 263 9.67 -10.53 11.38
C ALA A 263 10.67 -11.67 11.20
N ALA A 264 11.59 -11.57 10.24
CA ALA A 264 12.65 -12.55 10.03
C ALA A 264 13.57 -12.67 11.27
N ASP A 265 14.02 -11.54 11.84
CA ASP A 265 14.84 -11.51 13.05
C ASP A 265 14.13 -12.22 14.23
N ARG A 266 12.80 -12.05 14.34
CA ARG A 266 11.98 -12.71 15.39
C ARG A 266 11.87 -14.22 15.18
N VAL A 267 11.73 -14.66 13.94
CA VAL A 267 11.64 -16.11 13.63
C VAL A 267 12.99 -16.82 13.79
N THR A 268 14.07 -16.18 13.39
CA THR A 268 15.42 -16.76 13.42
C THR A 268 16.14 -16.60 14.75
N GLY A 269 15.61 -15.73 15.65
CA GLY A 269 16.30 -15.37 16.89
C GLY A 269 17.55 -14.52 16.68
N ALA A 270 17.71 -13.94 15.48
CA ALA A 270 18.86 -13.09 15.18
C ALA A 270 18.86 -11.83 16.06
N PRO A 271 20.01 -11.40 16.60
CA PRO A 271 20.12 -10.15 17.32
C PRO A 271 19.78 -8.99 16.36
N PRO A 272 19.17 -7.89 16.85
CA PRO A 272 18.85 -6.74 16.02
C PRO A 272 20.13 -6.27 15.31
N ALA A 273 20.07 -6.14 13.98
CA ALA A 273 21.20 -5.69 13.20
C ALA A 273 21.67 -4.33 13.71
N ARG A 274 22.94 -4.21 14.10
CA ARG A 274 23.55 -2.92 14.40
C ARG A 274 23.36 -2.02 13.19
N ALA A 275 22.96 -0.77 13.42
CA ALA A 275 22.80 0.22 12.36
C ALA A 275 24.08 0.25 11.51
N THR A 276 24.01 -0.24 10.28
CA THR A 276 25.12 -0.16 9.34
C THR A 276 25.36 1.32 9.09
N ARG A 277 26.58 1.80 9.33
CA ARG A 277 26.98 3.17 8.99
C ARG A 277 26.57 3.42 7.54
N VAL A 278 25.81 4.47 7.30
CA VAL A 278 25.56 5.00 5.96
C VAL A 278 26.95 5.27 5.35
N ILE A 279 27.29 4.51 4.33
CA ILE A 279 28.48 4.81 3.53
C ILE A 279 28.18 6.13 2.83
N ASP A 280 28.90 7.16 3.23
CA ASP A 280 28.82 8.49 2.60
C ASP A 280 29.38 8.38 1.17
N THR A 281 28.52 8.23 0.19
CA THR A 281 28.88 8.15 -1.24
C THR A 281 29.26 9.51 -1.83
N ARG A 282 29.55 10.52 -1.02
CA ARG A 282 30.00 11.86 -1.47
C ARG A 282 31.50 11.97 -1.73
N ALA A 283 32.30 10.92 -1.52
CA ALA A 283 33.72 10.92 -1.83
C ALA A 283 33.96 10.29 -3.20
N GLY A 284 33.71 11.02 -4.30
CA GLY A 284 33.98 10.50 -5.64
C GLY A 284 33.49 11.36 -6.78
N ALA A 285 33.54 12.68 -6.62
CA ALA A 285 33.31 13.57 -7.74
C ALA A 285 34.27 14.77 -7.64
N VAL A 286 35.60 14.49 -7.84
CA VAL A 286 36.59 15.47 -8.22
C VAL A 286 37.56 14.80 -9.20
N SER A 287 37.41 15.09 -10.44
CA SER A 287 38.37 15.43 -11.52
C SER A 287 37.73 15.19 -12.88
#